data_1b542a98d7a4cb7d3a7dc94130a9c1b2
#
_entry.id   1b542a98d7a4cb7d3a7dc94130a9c1b2
#
_cell.length_a   1.000
_cell.length_b   1.000
_cell.length_c   1.000
_cell.angle_alpha   90.00
_cell.angle_beta   90.00
_cell.angle_gamma   90.00
#
_symmetry.space_group_name_H-M   'P 1'
#
loop_
_entity.id
_entity.type
_entity.pdbx_description
1 polymer ?
#
loop_
_entity_poly.entity_id
_entity_poly.type
_entity_poly.pdbx_seq_one_letter_code
_entity_poly.pdbx_strand_id
1 'polypeptide(L)'
;MRISLGGGGTELASYYSRHEGFLVAAAIDKYVYVTAHRNFTDEFILKYSKLERVVDPAQIQHPIIREAVALAGVSRSNLEIASMADIPAGTGLGSSGSFTTALLKALHVGQRRPVQPRELAEQACHIEIDRLGEPIGKQDQYIAAFGGVTAFTFRRDGSVEVVPVNLDESTLHRLEDNLLLFFTGYSRSASDILKDQNEKSKQDDPAMMENLHFTKELGIRSLDALVSGDLREFAR
;
A
#
# COMPACT_ATOMS: atom_id res chain seq x y z
N MET A 1 -4.92 -6.85 -0.15
CA MET A 1 -5.35 -5.45 -0.39
C MET A 1 -5.89 -4.85 0.89
N ARG A 2 -6.37 -3.60 0.89
CA ARG A 2 -6.77 -2.91 2.12
C ARG A 2 -7.99 -2.01 1.94
N ILE A 3 -8.64 -1.71 3.09
CA ILE A 3 -9.56 -0.59 3.24
C ILE A 3 -8.98 0.38 4.28
N SER A 4 -9.28 1.68 4.13
CA SER A 4 -8.97 2.69 5.14
C SER A 4 -10.18 2.85 6.06
N LEU A 5 -9.97 2.67 7.36
CA LEU A 5 -11.02 2.76 8.37
C LEU A 5 -11.14 4.17 8.96
N GLY A 6 -10.10 4.98 8.83
CA GLY A 6 -10.10 6.38 9.25
C GLY A 6 -8.72 7.02 9.07
N GLY A 7 -8.66 8.33 8.85
CA GLY A 7 -7.43 9.11 8.77
C GLY A 7 -6.72 9.14 7.42
N GLY A 8 -7.27 8.45 6.40
CA GLY A 8 -6.63 8.35 5.07
C GLY A 8 -6.40 9.71 4.41
N GLY A 9 -5.27 9.84 3.70
CA GLY A 9 -4.78 11.09 3.09
C GLY A 9 -3.72 11.81 3.92
N THR A 10 -3.62 11.53 5.22
CA THR A 10 -2.62 12.16 6.10
C THR A 10 -1.25 11.49 6.05
N GLU A 11 -1.12 10.38 5.32
CA GLU A 11 0.11 9.64 5.06
C GLU A 11 0.96 10.20 3.91
N LEU A 12 0.52 11.29 3.27
CA LEU A 12 1.31 12.01 2.27
C LEU A 12 2.41 12.84 2.92
N ALA A 13 3.61 12.83 2.34
CA ALA A 13 4.76 13.58 2.86
C ALA A 13 4.50 15.08 2.98
N SER A 14 3.69 15.66 2.08
CA SER A 14 3.29 17.06 2.13
C SER A 14 2.52 17.44 3.41
N TYR A 15 1.87 16.48 4.06
CA TYR A 15 1.17 16.68 5.33
C TYR A 15 1.99 16.20 6.53
N TYR A 16 2.40 14.90 6.55
CA TYR A 16 3.00 14.36 7.78
C TYR A 16 4.32 14.99 8.17
N SER A 17 5.10 15.50 7.20
CA SER A 17 6.39 16.15 7.51
C SER A 17 6.26 17.39 8.42
N ARG A 18 5.07 17.98 8.48
CA ARG A 18 4.77 19.16 9.31
C ARG A 18 3.84 18.86 10.48
N HIS A 19 2.86 18.00 10.28
CA HIS A 19 1.76 17.81 11.21
C HIS A 19 1.66 16.41 11.80
N GLU A 20 2.54 15.49 11.41
CA GLU A 20 2.40 14.04 11.64
C GLU A 20 1.07 13.50 11.08
N GLY A 21 1.12 12.39 10.38
CA GLY A 21 -0.06 11.73 9.86
C GLY A 21 -0.52 10.60 10.78
N PHE A 22 -1.80 10.28 10.71
CA PHE A 22 -2.37 9.15 11.42
C PHE A 22 -3.48 8.50 10.61
N LEU A 23 -3.50 7.18 10.54
CA LEU A 23 -4.60 6.43 9.97
C LEU A 23 -4.74 5.03 10.58
N VAL A 24 -5.94 4.49 10.47
CA VAL A 24 -6.24 3.09 10.74
C VAL A 24 -6.66 2.41 9.44
N ALA A 25 -6.05 1.29 9.13
CA ALA A 25 -6.38 0.48 7.96
C ALA A 25 -6.59 -0.99 8.33
N ALA A 26 -7.37 -1.67 7.51
CA ALA A 26 -7.56 -3.11 7.59
C ALA A 26 -7.11 -3.80 6.30
N ALA A 27 -6.31 -4.85 6.43
CA ALA A 27 -6.11 -5.79 5.33
C ALA A 27 -7.40 -6.57 5.11
N ILE A 28 -7.76 -6.77 3.84
CA ILE A 28 -8.99 -7.49 3.46
C ILE A 28 -8.65 -8.79 2.73
N ASP A 29 -9.61 -9.69 2.62
CA ASP A 29 -9.52 -11.00 1.97
C ASP A 29 -9.48 -10.93 0.43
N LYS A 30 -8.93 -9.87 -0.11
CA LYS A 30 -8.66 -9.67 -1.54
C LYS A 30 -7.15 -9.54 -1.75
N TYR A 31 -6.61 -10.36 -2.62
CA TYR A 31 -5.18 -10.57 -2.73
C TYR A 31 -4.61 -10.15 -4.08
N VAL A 32 -3.33 -9.87 -4.08
CA VAL A 32 -2.48 -9.88 -5.26
C VAL A 32 -1.54 -11.08 -5.10
N TYR A 33 -1.50 -11.91 -6.11
CA TYR A 33 -0.66 -13.10 -6.16
C TYR A 33 0.52 -12.83 -7.07
N VAL A 34 1.72 -13.12 -6.58
CA VAL A 34 2.95 -13.04 -7.37
C VAL A 34 3.69 -14.36 -7.23
N THR A 35 3.95 -14.99 -8.37
CA THR A 35 4.82 -16.15 -8.45
C THR A 35 6.13 -15.76 -9.10
N ALA A 36 7.24 -16.21 -8.53
CA ALA A 36 8.57 -16.01 -9.09
C ALA A 36 9.32 -17.34 -9.05
N HIS A 37 9.76 -17.81 -10.21
CA HIS A 37 10.53 -19.06 -10.30
C HIS A 37 11.62 -18.97 -11.38
N ARG A 38 12.59 -19.84 -11.28
CA ARG A 38 13.63 -19.93 -12.32
C ARG A 38 13.08 -20.66 -13.55
N ASN A 39 13.32 -20.10 -14.71
CA ASN A 39 13.05 -20.75 -15.99
C ASN A 39 14.34 -21.37 -16.57
N PHE A 40 14.22 -22.06 -17.71
CA PHE A 40 15.31 -22.71 -18.40
C PHE A 40 15.93 -21.89 -19.56
N THR A 41 15.42 -20.65 -19.72
CA THR A 41 15.92 -19.72 -20.73
C THR A 41 16.71 -18.60 -20.04
N ASP A 42 17.64 -17.98 -20.76
CA ASP A 42 18.39 -16.82 -20.24
C ASP A 42 17.63 -15.52 -20.46
N GLU A 43 16.35 -15.51 -20.06
CA GLU A 43 15.44 -14.38 -20.20
C GLU A 43 14.64 -14.14 -18.91
N PHE A 44 14.26 -12.89 -18.68
CA PHE A 44 13.12 -12.55 -17.83
C PHE A 44 11.83 -12.76 -18.62
N ILE A 45 10.93 -13.57 -18.07
CA ILE A 45 9.58 -13.77 -18.62
C ILE A 45 8.60 -13.18 -17.61
N LEU A 46 7.88 -12.12 -18.02
CA LEU A 46 7.00 -11.36 -17.15
C LEU A 46 5.56 -11.47 -17.65
N LYS A 47 4.68 -12.02 -16.82
CA LYS A 47 3.26 -12.26 -17.13
C LYS A 47 2.39 -11.45 -16.17
N TYR A 48 1.81 -10.38 -16.69
CA TYR A 48 0.85 -9.53 -16.00
C TYR A 48 -0.30 -9.20 -16.98
N SER A 49 -0.77 -7.98 -17.12
CA SER A 49 -1.69 -7.60 -18.21
C SER A 49 -1.05 -7.71 -19.61
N LYS A 50 0.27 -7.89 -19.65
CA LYS A 50 1.06 -8.11 -20.85
C LYS A 50 2.03 -9.29 -20.64
N LEU A 51 2.58 -9.78 -21.73
CA LEU A 51 3.71 -10.71 -21.72
C LEU A 51 4.95 -9.97 -22.19
N GLU A 52 5.98 -9.91 -21.35
CA GLU A 52 7.31 -9.40 -21.73
C GLU A 52 8.34 -10.52 -21.67
N ARG A 53 9.30 -10.47 -22.58
CA ARG A 53 10.48 -11.32 -22.58
C ARG A 53 11.70 -10.45 -22.89
N VAL A 54 12.62 -10.35 -21.92
CA VAL A 54 13.82 -9.53 -22.04
C VAL A 54 15.01 -10.22 -21.41
N VAL A 55 16.20 -9.99 -21.96
CA VAL A 55 17.46 -10.52 -21.39
C VAL A 55 18.02 -9.53 -20.37
N ASP A 56 17.98 -8.25 -20.69
CA ASP A 56 18.47 -7.19 -19.80
C ASP A 56 17.33 -6.66 -18.92
N PRO A 57 17.45 -6.71 -17.59
CA PRO A 57 16.44 -6.19 -16.68
C PRO A 57 16.14 -4.69 -16.86
N ALA A 58 17.09 -3.91 -17.39
CA ALA A 58 16.87 -2.51 -17.70
C ALA A 58 15.84 -2.28 -18.81
N GLN A 59 15.59 -3.29 -19.66
CA GLN A 59 14.60 -3.25 -20.73
C GLN A 59 13.19 -3.63 -20.29
N ILE A 60 13.00 -4.03 -19.03
CA ILE A 60 11.68 -4.33 -18.47
C ILE A 60 10.80 -3.06 -18.56
N GLN A 61 9.66 -3.18 -19.25
CA GLN A 61 8.74 -2.07 -19.46
C GLN A 61 7.92 -1.76 -18.22
N HIS A 62 7.51 -2.81 -17.46
CA HIS A 62 6.74 -2.61 -16.24
C HIS A 62 7.60 -1.92 -15.16
N PRO A 63 7.30 -0.66 -14.79
CA PRO A 63 8.21 0.16 -13.98
C PRO A 63 8.48 -0.46 -12.59
N ILE A 64 7.42 -0.93 -11.91
CA ILE A 64 7.58 -1.54 -10.58
C ILE A 64 8.43 -2.82 -10.67
N ILE A 65 8.23 -3.67 -11.68
CA ILE A 65 9.01 -4.91 -11.81
C ILE A 65 10.48 -4.58 -12.06
N ARG A 66 10.76 -3.62 -12.93
CA ARG A 66 12.12 -3.17 -13.23
C ARG A 66 12.84 -2.69 -11.97
N GLU A 67 12.21 -1.80 -11.21
CA GLU A 67 12.79 -1.25 -10.00
C GLU A 67 12.93 -2.30 -8.89
N ALA A 68 11.97 -3.22 -8.74
CA ALA A 68 12.04 -4.30 -7.77
C ALA A 68 13.16 -5.30 -8.07
N VAL A 69 13.32 -5.69 -9.34
CA VAL A 69 14.41 -6.56 -9.80
C VAL A 69 15.77 -5.91 -9.55
N ALA A 70 15.90 -4.61 -9.85
CA ALA A 70 17.12 -3.84 -9.60
C ALA A 70 17.42 -3.73 -8.10
N LEU A 71 16.43 -3.37 -7.28
CA LEU A 71 16.57 -3.21 -5.83
C LEU A 71 16.92 -4.54 -5.14
N ALA A 72 16.28 -5.62 -5.54
CA ALA A 72 16.58 -6.95 -5.02
C ALA A 72 17.94 -7.49 -5.48
N GLY A 73 18.62 -6.83 -6.43
CA GLY A 73 19.92 -7.26 -6.95
C GLY A 73 19.85 -8.58 -7.71
N VAL A 74 18.77 -8.81 -8.47
CA VAL A 74 18.62 -10.00 -9.30
C VAL A 74 19.45 -9.81 -10.57
N SER A 75 20.59 -10.48 -10.63
CA SER A 75 21.55 -10.34 -11.74
C SER A 75 21.40 -11.40 -12.85
N ARG A 76 20.61 -12.46 -12.59
CA ARG A 76 20.45 -13.56 -13.56
C ARG A 76 19.11 -13.43 -14.26
N SER A 77 19.14 -13.53 -15.59
CA SER A 77 17.97 -13.40 -16.45
C SER A 77 17.02 -14.59 -16.46
N ASN A 78 17.40 -15.74 -15.88
CA ASN A 78 16.56 -16.93 -15.87
C ASN A 78 15.43 -16.88 -14.82
N LEU A 79 14.59 -15.85 -14.88
CA LEU A 79 13.51 -15.62 -13.91
C LEU A 79 12.18 -15.41 -14.64
N GLU A 80 11.18 -16.17 -14.23
CA GLU A 80 9.79 -15.94 -14.63
C GLU A 80 9.01 -15.37 -13.47
N ILE A 81 8.28 -14.28 -13.72
CA ILE A 81 7.38 -13.62 -12.76
C ILE A 81 5.99 -13.58 -13.37
N ALA A 82 5.00 -14.11 -12.65
CA ALA A 82 3.59 -13.97 -13.03
C ALA A 82 2.79 -13.33 -11.89
N SER A 83 1.84 -12.47 -12.25
CA SER A 83 0.95 -11.83 -11.29
C SER A 83 -0.51 -11.97 -11.65
N MET A 84 -1.34 -12.13 -10.62
CA MET A 84 -2.79 -12.13 -10.70
C MET A 84 -3.35 -11.33 -9.53
N ALA A 85 -4.57 -10.84 -9.66
CA ALA A 85 -5.23 -10.10 -8.59
C ALA A 85 -6.73 -10.43 -8.57
N ASP A 86 -7.30 -10.50 -7.36
CA ASP A 86 -8.75 -10.75 -7.17
C ASP A 86 -9.59 -9.56 -7.64
N ILE A 87 -9.02 -8.36 -7.63
CA ILE A 87 -9.71 -7.12 -7.99
C ILE A 87 -8.83 -6.34 -8.98
N PRO A 88 -9.41 -5.73 -10.03
CA PRO A 88 -8.68 -4.92 -10.98
C PRO A 88 -7.89 -3.77 -10.33
N ALA A 89 -6.81 -3.34 -10.96
CA ALA A 89 -6.07 -2.14 -10.55
C ALA A 89 -6.95 -0.88 -10.68
N GLY A 90 -6.62 0.17 -9.92
CA GLY A 90 -7.33 1.45 -9.99
C GLY A 90 -8.68 1.50 -9.27
N THR A 91 -8.94 0.56 -8.36
CA THR A 91 -10.19 0.50 -7.57
C THR A 91 -10.07 1.15 -6.18
N GLY A 92 -8.91 1.73 -5.86
CA GLY A 92 -8.69 2.39 -4.57
C GLY A 92 -8.42 1.45 -3.40
N LEU A 93 -8.19 0.15 -3.65
CA LEU A 93 -7.96 -0.87 -2.61
C LEU A 93 -6.48 -1.22 -2.38
N GLY A 94 -5.56 -0.37 -2.81
CA GLY A 94 -4.12 -0.55 -2.57
C GLY A 94 -3.48 -1.64 -3.41
N SER A 95 -3.97 -1.90 -4.63
CA SER A 95 -3.47 -2.98 -5.48
C SER A 95 -2.01 -2.79 -5.89
N SER A 96 -1.55 -1.56 -6.16
CA SER A 96 -0.17 -1.26 -6.53
C SER A 96 0.79 -1.57 -5.38
N GLY A 97 0.56 -1.00 -4.20
CA GLY A 97 1.38 -1.25 -3.01
C GLY A 97 1.38 -2.73 -2.60
N SER A 98 0.22 -3.42 -2.72
CA SER A 98 0.14 -4.87 -2.50
C SER A 98 0.98 -5.66 -3.50
N PHE A 99 0.95 -5.27 -4.79
CA PHE A 99 1.75 -5.89 -5.84
C PHE A 99 3.25 -5.68 -5.57
N THR A 100 3.67 -4.45 -5.30
CA THR A 100 5.08 -4.12 -5.05
C THR A 100 5.61 -4.89 -3.83
N THR A 101 4.83 -4.95 -2.76
CA THR A 101 5.17 -5.68 -1.54
C THR A 101 5.26 -7.19 -1.80
N ALA A 102 4.28 -7.79 -2.48
CA ALA A 102 4.28 -9.21 -2.81
C ALA A 102 5.46 -9.59 -3.73
N LEU A 103 5.74 -8.76 -4.74
CA LEU A 103 6.87 -8.96 -5.66
C LEU A 103 8.19 -8.93 -4.93
N LEU A 104 8.45 -7.91 -4.11
CA LEU A 104 9.67 -7.82 -3.31
C LEU A 104 9.82 -9.02 -2.39
N LYS A 105 8.75 -9.44 -1.72
CA LYS A 105 8.75 -10.63 -0.86
C LYS A 105 9.13 -11.88 -1.65
N ALA A 106 8.53 -12.08 -2.83
CA ALA A 106 8.84 -13.22 -3.69
C ALA A 106 10.31 -13.22 -4.15
N LEU A 107 10.86 -12.06 -4.52
CA LEU A 107 12.25 -11.91 -4.94
C LEU A 107 13.22 -12.19 -3.77
N HIS A 108 12.96 -11.67 -2.58
CA HIS A 108 13.76 -11.92 -1.38
C HIS A 108 13.76 -13.42 -1.02
N VAL A 109 12.59 -14.05 -1.00
CA VAL A 109 12.45 -15.49 -0.72
C VAL A 109 13.19 -16.31 -1.76
N GLY A 110 13.06 -15.97 -3.04
CA GLY A 110 13.78 -16.64 -4.15
C GLY A 110 15.30 -16.56 -4.01
N GLN A 111 15.80 -15.51 -3.36
CA GLN A 111 17.24 -15.32 -3.07
C GLN A 111 17.65 -15.87 -1.68
N ARG A 112 16.74 -16.48 -0.94
CA ARG A 112 16.96 -16.97 0.44
C ARG A 112 17.38 -15.84 1.40
N ARG A 113 16.89 -14.63 1.20
CA ARG A 113 17.11 -13.46 2.07
C ARG A 113 15.83 -13.20 2.87
N PRO A 114 15.81 -13.44 4.18
CA PRO A 114 14.66 -13.05 5.00
C PRO A 114 14.53 -11.52 5.00
N VAL A 115 13.31 -11.03 4.88
CA VAL A 115 13.01 -9.60 4.95
C VAL A 115 11.91 -9.37 5.99
N GLN A 116 12.12 -8.40 6.87
CA GLN A 116 11.15 -8.02 7.90
C GLN A 116 10.02 -7.18 7.30
N PRO A 117 8.80 -7.22 7.87
CA PRO A 117 7.68 -6.43 7.35
C PRO A 117 7.98 -4.93 7.18
N ARG A 118 8.66 -4.33 8.15
CA ARG A 118 9.05 -2.91 8.06
C ARG A 118 9.99 -2.64 6.89
N GLU A 119 11.03 -3.43 6.76
CA GLU A 119 11.97 -3.30 5.65
C GLU A 119 11.29 -3.49 4.30
N LEU A 120 10.38 -4.47 4.21
CA LEU A 120 9.60 -4.74 3.02
C LEU A 120 8.71 -3.56 2.63
N ALA A 121 8.02 -2.96 3.61
CA ALA A 121 7.18 -1.78 3.39
C ALA A 121 8.01 -0.57 2.93
N GLU A 122 9.15 -0.30 3.58
CA GLU A 122 10.02 0.82 3.19
C GLU A 122 10.63 0.63 1.80
N GLN A 123 11.04 -0.59 1.45
CA GLN A 123 11.51 -0.89 0.08
C GLN A 123 10.42 -0.66 -0.95
N ALA A 124 9.18 -1.05 -0.66
CA ALA A 124 8.05 -0.83 -1.55
C ALA A 124 7.72 0.67 -1.69
N CYS A 125 7.72 1.42 -0.59
CA CYS A 125 7.59 2.88 -0.61
C CYS A 125 8.71 3.54 -1.42
N HIS A 126 9.96 3.11 -1.22
CA HIS A 126 11.11 3.63 -1.97
C HIS A 126 10.96 3.43 -3.48
N ILE A 127 10.43 2.29 -3.92
CA ILE A 127 10.18 2.06 -5.34
C ILE A 127 9.11 3.00 -5.86
N GLU A 128 7.91 3.01 -5.24
CA GLU A 128 6.78 3.72 -5.82
C GLU A 128 6.89 5.24 -5.62
N ILE A 129 7.35 5.70 -4.45
CA ILE A 129 7.41 7.12 -4.12
C ILE A 129 8.70 7.76 -4.62
N ASP A 130 9.87 7.20 -4.26
CA ASP A 130 11.14 7.88 -4.52
C ASP A 130 11.64 7.63 -5.94
N ARG A 131 11.58 6.38 -6.43
CA ARG A 131 12.12 6.03 -7.75
C ARG A 131 11.16 6.31 -8.90
N LEU A 132 9.87 6.01 -8.70
CA LEU A 132 8.86 6.22 -9.73
C LEU A 132 8.17 7.58 -9.62
N GLY A 133 8.32 8.27 -8.48
CA GLY A 133 7.76 9.61 -8.28
C GLY A 133 6.24 9.62 -8.18
N GLU A 134 5.62 8.51 -7.78
CA GLU A 134 4.17 8.45 -7.63
C GLU A 134 3.71 9.37 -6.49
N PRO A 135 2.71 10.20 -6.69
CA PRO A 135 2.20 11.13 -5.68
C PRO A 135 1.28 10.42 -4.67
N ILE A 136 1.77 9.37 -4.06
CA ILE A 136 1.04 8.51 -3.11
C ILE A 136 1.65 8.59 -1.71
N GLY A 137 0.88 8.14 -0.71
CA GLY A 137 1.37 7.95 0.66
C GLY A 137 1.87 6.53 0.90
N LYS A 138 2.28 6.27 2.14
CA LYS A 138 2.88 4.99 2.57
C LYS A 138 1.87 3.93 3.02
N GLN A 139 0.56 4.23 3.04
CA GLN A 139 -0.49 3.35 3.60
C GLN A 139 -0.47 1.96 2.99
N ASP A 140 -0.49 1.87 1.67
CA ASP A 140 -0.75 0.63 0.93
C ASP A 140 0.36 -0.39 1.13
N GLN A 141 1.60 0.07 1.08
CA GLN A 141 2.79 -0.76 1.26
C GLN A 141 2.89 -1.27 2.69
N TYR A 142 2.61 -0.40 3.67
CA TYR A 142 2.67 -0.76 5.08
C TYR A 142 1.60 -1.76 5.48
N ILE A 143 0.32 -1.52 5.11
CA ILE A 143 -0.74 -2.48 5.46
C ILE A 143 -0.59 -3.82 4.71
N ALA A 144 -0.06 -3.81 3.47
CA ALA A 144 0.22 -5.04 2.74
C ALA A 144 1.35 -5.87 3.37
N ALA A 145 2.33 -5.20 4.02
CA ALA A 145 3.44 -5.88 4.69
C ALA A 145 3.08 -6.39 6.10
N PHE A 146 2.26 -5.66 6.85
CA PHE A 146 1.92 -5.97 8.25
C PHE A 146 0.62 -6.76 8.39
N GLY A 147 -0.39 -6.46 7.58
CA GLY A 147 -1.69 -7.13 7.63
C GLY A 147 -2.57 -6.72 8.81
N GLY A 148 -3.68 -7.43 9.02
CA GLY A 148 -4.62 -7.24 10.12
C GLY A 148 -5.32 -5.89 10.12
N VAL A 149 -5.83 -5.47 11.28
CA VAL A 149 -6.25 -4.09 11.55
C VAL A 149 -5.07 -3.39 12.22
N THR A 150 -4.58 -2.31 11.62
CA THR A 150 -3.34 -1.68 12.08
C THR A 150 -3.47 -0.16 12.04
N ALA A 151 -3.04 0.48 13.14
CA ALA A 151 -2.88 1.93 13.23
C ALA A 151 -1.46 2.33 12.83
N PHE A 152 -1.34 3.39 12.05
CA PHE A 152 -0.08 3.93 11.58
C PHE A 152 0.04 5.40 11.98
N THR A 153 1.16 5.76 12.60
CA THR A 153 1.55 7.15 12.81
C THR A 153 2.75 7.48 11.92
N PHE A 154 2.56 8.44 11.04
CA PHE A 154 3.61 8.91 10.13
C PHE A 154 4.31 10.10 10.78
N ARG A 155 5.53 9.90 11.23
CA ARG A 155 6.31 10.91 11.94
C ARG A 155 6.87 11.94 10.96
N ARG A 156 7.21 13.13 11.48
CA ARG A 156 7.75 14.24 10.68
C ARG A 156 9.07 13.89 9.98
N ASP A 157 9.86 13.01 10.56
CA ASP A 157 11.11 12.51 9.99
C ASP A 157 10.92 11.44 8.91
N GLY A 158 9.66 11.09 8.60
CA GLY A 158 9.30 10.06 7.63
C GLY A 158 9.27 8.65 8.18
N SER A 159 9.65 8.42 9.42
CA SER A 159 9.48 7.12 10.08
C SER A 159 8.00 6.82 10.34
N VAL A 160 7.66 5.53 10.37
CA VAL A 160 6.28 5.08 10.58
C VAL A 160 6.23 4.22 11.83
N GLU A 161 5.43 4.64 12.78
CA GLU A 161 5.06 3.81 13.93
C GLU A 161 3.90 2.92 13.52
N VAL A 162 4.00 1.63 13.84
CA VAL A 162 3.04 0.60 13.45
C VAL A 162 2.52 -0.07 14.71
N VAL A 163 1.23 0.03 14.95
CA VAL A 163 0.56 -0.54 16.12
C VAL A 163 -0.57 -1.45 15.65
N PRO A 164 -0.41 -2.79 15.76
CA PRO A 164 -1.51 -3.71 15.52
C PRO A 164 -2.68 -3.41 16.46
N VAL A 165 -3.89 -3.29 15.92
CA VAL A 165 -5.10 -3.04 16.69
C VAL A 165 -5.73 -4.38 17.05
N ASN A 166 -5.60 -4.77 18.31
CA ASN A 166 -6.16 -6.02 18.80
C ASN A 166 -7.65 -5.79 19.15
N LEU A 167 -8.53 -6.05 18.19
CA LEU A 167 -9.97 -6.08 18.43
C LEU A 167 -10.36 -7.42 19.05
N ASP A 168 -11.33 -7.41 19.95
CA ASP A 168 -11.94 -8.66 20.37
C ASP A 168 -12.68 -9.31 19.20
N GLU A 169 -12.80 -10.64 19.21
CA GLU A 169 -13.33 -11.42 18.11
C GLU A 169 -14.77 -11.02 17.77
N SER A 170 -15.57 -10.68 18.77
CA SER A 170 -16.96 -10.25 18.57
C SER A 170 -17.04 -8.89 17.87
N THR A 171 -16.17 -7.97 18.20
CA THR A 171 -16.08 -6.65 17.56
C THR A 171 -15.61 -6.79 16.12
N LEU A 172 -14.62 -7.64 15.87
CA LEU A 172 -14.11 -7.90 14.52
C LEU A 172 -15.21 -8.48 13.63
N HIS A 173 -15.89 -9.54 14.07
CA HIS A 173 -16.99 -10.16 13.31
C HIS A 173 -18.14 -9.18 13.07
N ARG A 174 -18.52 -8.39 14.08
CA ARG A 174 -19.56 -7.37 13.90
C ARG A 174 -19.13 -6.27 12.91
N LEU A 175 -17.85 -5.91 12.89
CA LEU A 175 -17.33 -4.97 11.90
C LEU A 175 -17.44 -5.56 10.49
N GLU A 176 -16.99 -6.80 10.30
CA GLU A 176 -17.09 -7.51 9.01
C GLU A 176 -18.54 -7.63 8.53
N ASP A 177 -19.46 -8.03 9.40
CA ASP A 177 -20.88 -8.22 9.06
C ASP A 177 -21.59 -6.91 8.69
N ASN A 178 -21.10 -5.76 9.14
CA ASN A 178 -21.71 -4.45 8.89
C ASN A 178 -20.99 -3.61 7.82
N LEU A 179 -19.89 -4.12 7.24
CA LEU A 179 -19.18 -3.45 6.14
C LEU A 179 -19.70 -3.98 4.80
N LEU A 180 -20.09 -3.04 3.94
CA LEU A 180 -20.50 -3.35 2.58
C LEU A 180 -19.56 -2.65 1.58
N LEU A 181 -19.03 -3.43 0.64
CA LEU A 181 -18.19 -2.93 -0.44
C LEU A 181 -19.02 -2.80 -1.72
N PHE A 182 -19.14 -1.57 -2.23
CA PHE A 182 -19.86 -1.29 -3.47
C PHE A 182 -18.86 -0.89 -4.56
N PHE A 183 -18.89 -1.62 -5.67
CA PHE A 183 -18.14 -1.22 -6.85
C PHE A 183 -18.93 -0.18 -7.64
N THR A 184 -18.38 1.02 -7.79
CA THR A 184 -19.04 2.14 -8.45
C THR A 184 -19.00 2.09 -9.98
N GLY A 185 -18.35 1.08 -10.56
CA GLY A 185 -18.17 0.96 -12.01
C GLY A 185 -17.03 1.82 -12.59
N TYR A 186 -16.37 2.63 -11.78
CA TYR A 186 -15.26 3.48 -12.21
C TYR A 186 -13.94 2.98 -11.65
N SER A 187 -12.94 2.87 -12.51
CA SER A 187 -11.54 2.78 -12.08
C SER A 187 -10.86 4.11 -12.36
N ARG A 188 -10.19 4.65 -11.35
CA ARG A 188 -9.40 5.88 -11.45
C ARG A 188 -7.99 5.65 -10.95
N SER A 189 -7.04 6.35 -11.54
CA SER A 189 -5.73 6.45 -10.92
C SER A 189 -5.87 7.17 -9.57
N ALA A 190 -5.46 6.51 -8.49
CA ALA A 190 -5.39 7.15 -7.17
C ALA A 190 -4.41 8.34 -7.23
N SER A 191 -3.37 8.23 -8.07
CA SER A 191 -2.36 9.26 -8.28
C SER A 191 -2.94 10.60 -8.71
N ASP A 192 -4.00 10.62 -9.53
CA ASP A 192 -4.60 11.88 -9.99
C ASP A 192 -5.28 12.66 -8.87
N ILE A 193 -5.98 11.94 -7.96
CA ILE A 193 -6.66 12.56 -6.81
C ILE A 193 -5.63 13.00 -5.77
N LEU A 194 -4.66 12.13 -5.47
CA LEU A 194 -3.64 12.40 -4.48
C LEU A 194 -2.67 13.49 -4.95
N LYS A 195 -2.51 13.68 -6.26
CA LYS A 195 -1.71 14.77 -6.82
C LYS A 195 -2.30 16.14 -6.47
N ASP A 196 -3.60 16.35 -6.67
CA ASP A 196 -4.28 17.62 -6.29
C ASP A 196 -4.16 17.88 -4.79
N GLN A 197 -4.41 16.85 -3.97
CA GLN A 197 -4.23 16.97 -2.52
C GLN A 197 -2.78 17.32 -2.15
N ASN A 198 -1.81 16.65 -2.76
CA ASN A 198 -0.38 16.86 -2.49
C ASN A 198 0.07 18.28 -2.87
N GLU A 199 -0.39 18.80 -4.02
CA GLU A 199 -0.08 20.15 -4.48
C GLU A 199 -0.70 21.21 -3.56
N LYS A 200 -1.97 21.09 -3.19
CA LYS A 200 -2.64 21.99 -2.26
C LYS A 200 -2.01 21.95 -0.86
N SER A 201 -1.66 20.77 -0.37
CA SER A 201 -0.99 20.63 0.94
C SER A 201 0.40 21.27 0.92
N LYS A 202 1.17 21.18 -0.17
CA LYS A 202 2.46 21.85 -0.29
C LYS A 202 2.35 23.37 -0.28
N GLN A 203 1.24 23.91 -0.80
CA GLN A 203 0.95 25.34 -0.85
C GLN A 203 0.29 25.88 0.43
N ASP A 204 0.10 25.02 1.44
CA ASP A 204 -0.62 25.39 2.68
C ASP A 204 -2.03 25.92 2.42
N ASP A 205 -2.74 25.35 1.43
CA ASP A 205 -4.14 25.74 1.18
C ASP A 205 -4.95 25.55 2.46
N PRO A 206 -5.56 26.63 3.00
CA PRO A 206 -6.21 26.56 4.32
C PRO A 206 -7.35 25.54 4.38
N ALA A 207 -8.15 25.44 3.32
CA ALA A 207 -9.28 24.50 3.30
C ALA A 207 -8.79 23.04 3.22
N MET A 208 -7.73 22.78 2.45
CA MET A 208 -7.12 21.45 2.40
C MET A 208 -6.51 21.07 3.74
N MET A 209 -5.81 21.99 4.40
CA MET A 209 -5.18 21.73 5.69
C MET A 209 -6.22 21.48 6.80
N GLU A 210 -7.30 22.27 6.84
CA GLU A 210 -8.42 22.05 7.77
C GLU A 210 -9.05 20.67 7.56
N ASN A 211 -9.32 20.28 6.30
CA ASN A 211 -9.84 18.96 5.97
C ASN A 211 -8.91 17.83 6.40
N LEU A 212 -7.61 17.97 6.23
CA LEU A 212 -6.64 16.94 6.62
C LEU A 212 -6.50 16.83 8.14
N HIS A 213 -6.55 17.96 8.87
CA HIS A 213 -6.59 17.96 10.33
C HIS A 213 -7.83 17.25 10.85
N PHE A 214 -8.98 17.57 10.28
CA PHE A 214 -10.24 16.91 10.61
C PHE A 214 -10.22 15.41 10.29
N THR A 215 -9.70 15.04 9.11
CA THR A 215 -9.56 13.63 8.72
C THR A 215 -8.65 12.87 9.68
N LYS A 216 -7.53 13.48 10.13
CA LYS A 216 -6.66 12.89 11.14
C LYS A 216 -7.42 12.66 12.47
N GLU A 217 -8.16 13.65 12.93
CA GLU A 217 -8.96 13.54 14.16
C GLU A 217 -10.00 12.43 14.04
N LEU A 218 -10.70 12.35 12.91
CA LEU A 218 -11.62 11.24 12.64
C LEU A 218 -10.91 9.89 12.69
N GLY A 219 -9.68 9.78 12.18
CA GLY A 219 -8.89 8.55 12.27
C GLY A 219 -8.62 8.14 13.72
N ILE A 220 -8.27 9.08 14.60
CA ILE A 220 -8.05 8.82 16.03
C ILE A 220 -9.34 8.37 16.69
N ARG A 221 -10.44 9.09 16.46
CA ARG A 221 -11.77 8.72 16.97
C ARG A 221 -12.24 7.36 16.47
N SER A 222 -11.97 7.03 15.21
CA SER A 222 -12.25 5.70 14.65
C SER A 222 -11.49 4.59 15.38
N LEU A 223 -10.21 4.83 15.72
CA LEU A 223 -9.44 3.89 16.52
C LEU A 223 -10.06 3.70 17.91
N ASP A 224 -10.40 4.78 18.61
CA ASP A 224 -10.99 4.72 19.95
C ASP A 224 -12.33 3.97 19.96
N ALA A 225 -13.18 4.22 18.96
CA ALA A 225 -14.44 3.54 18.78
C ALA A 225 -14.27 2.05 18.49
N LEU A 226 -13.31 1.67 17.64
CA LEU A 226 -13.00 0.28 17.33
C LEU A 226 -12.47 -0.46 18.57
N VAL A 227 -11.53 0.13 19.29
CA VAL A 227 -10.92 -0.48 20.49
C VAL A 227 -11.95 -0.64 21.63
N SER A 228 -12.88 0.32 21.77
CA SER A 228 -13.97 0.20 22.74
C SER A 228 -15.12 -0.71 22.31
N GLY A 229 -15.11 -1.21 21.06
CA GLY A 229 -16.18 -2.04 20.50
C GLY A 229 -17.46 -1.27 20.18
N ASP A 230 -17.41 0.08 20.18
CA ASP A 230 -18.56 0.92 19.83
C ASP A 230 -18.64 1.18 18.32
N LEU A 231 -19.15 0.17 17.60
CA LEU A 231 -19.34 0.28 16.15
C LEU A 231 -20.43 1.29 15.73
N ARG A 232 -21.26 1.73 16.65
CA ARG A 232 -22.23 2.81 16.36
C ARG A 232 -21.54 4.17 16.32
N GLU A 233 -20.62 4.42 17.24
CA GLU A 233 -19.77 5.62 17.19
C GLU A 233 -18.81 5.58 15.99
N PHE A 234 -18.26 4.42 15.66
CA PHE A 234 -17.43 4.26 14.46
C PHE A 234 -18.18 4.60 13.16
N ALA A 235 -19.49 4.34 13.08
CA ALA A 235 -20.32 4.61 11.91
C ALA A 235 -20.84 6.05 11.80
N ARG A 236 -20.55 6.94 12.74
CA ARG A 236 -20.95 8.37 12.75
C ARG A 236 -19.89 9.25 12.13
#